data_c534c218d87405d97e05d270f31fda34
#
_entry.id   c534c218d87405d97e05d270f31fda34
#
_cell.length_a   1.000
_cell.length_b   1.000
_cell.length_c   1.000
_cell.angle_alpha   90.00
_cell.angle_beta   90.00
_cell.angle_gamma   90.00
#
_symmetry.space_group_name_H-M   'P 1'
#
loop_
_entity.id
_entity.type
_entity.pdbx_description
1 polymer ?
#
loop_
_entity_poly.entity_id
_entity_poly.type
_entity_poly.pdbx_seq_one_letter_code
_entity_poly.pdbx_strand_id
1 'polypeptide(L)'
;MALLECGIVQLRYRYRNFPPGYAEWPAPAALRNSVACLWTRVITEDTERTALVLPDGCSDLIWEQGRGAFVAGPDTGPVTTSMAAGRVIVGVRFRPSAGGPALGVPLSELRDQRVDLADLRPADARRLSAALDPATAVSRALDVTATLVADGAPDPAVTWAARLLRDPATRAEDVAAEVGLSLRQLRRRCHAVVGYGPKTLQRVLRFRRFVARIDAHPDVLDLAAIAAEAGYADQAHLTRECARLAGLTPAALVRQRERTA
;
A
#
# COMPACT_ATOMS: atom_id res chain seq x y z
N MET A 1 -3.83 18.28 -20.04
CA MET A 1 -4.45 17.17 -20.77
C MET A 1 -3.44 16.44 -21.67
N ALA A 2 -2.78 17.09 -22.62
CA ALA A 2 -1.83 16.43 -23.55
C ALA A 2 -0.61 15.70 -22.93
N LEU A 3 -0.07 16.13 -21.79
CA LEU A 3 1.06 15.47 -21.13
C LEU A 3 0.65 14.18 -20.38
N LEU A 4 -0.59 14.07 -19.96
CA LEU A 4 -1.17 12.84 -19.40
C LEU A 4 -1.39 11.81 -20.52
N GLU A 5 -1.84 12.23 -21.69
CA GLU A 5 -2.08 11.34 -22.84
C GLU A 5 -0.79 10.69 -23.34
N CYS A 6 0.33 11.40 -23.42
CA CYS A 6 1.61 10.84 -23.88
C CYS A 6 2.17 9.80 -22.88
N GLY A 7 2.04 10.02 -21.57
CA GLY A 7 2.43 9.05 -20.54
C GLY A 7 1.55 7.80 -20.51
N ILE A 8 0.25 7.96 -20.70
CA ILE A 8 -0.74 6.87 -20.72
C ILE A 8 -0.56 5.98 -21.96
N VAL A 9 -0.25 6.54 -23.12
CA VAL A 9 -0.02 5.77 -24.37
C VAL A 9 1.23 4.88 -24.24
N GLN A 10 2.32 5.37 -23.65
CA GLN A 10 3.51 4.54 -23.38
C GLN A 10 3.23 3.44 -22.32
N LEU A 11 2.39 3.74 -21.33
CA LEU A 11 1.95 2.76 -20.35
C LEU A 11 1.06 1.69 -21.00
N ARG A 12 0.11 2.04 -21.88
CA ARG A 12 -0.73 1.08 -22.62
C ARG A 12 0.07 0.03 -23.39
N TYR A 13 1.23 0.37 -23.92
CA TYR A 13 2.09 -0.58 -24.64
C TYR A 13 2.85 -1.54 -23.69
N ARG A 14 3.23 -1.09 -22.49
CA ARG A 14 3.91 -1.90 -21.47
C ARG A 14 3.01 -2.92 -20.78
N TYR A 15 1.69 -2.68 -20.72
CA TYR A 15 0.75 -3.49 -19.95
C TYR A 15 -0.04 -4.51 -20.79
N ARG A 16 0.41 -4.84 -21.99
CA ARG A 16 -0.23 -5.91 -22.79
C ARG A 16 0.14 -7.33 -22.33
N ASN A 17 1.29 -7.48 -21.67
CA ASN A 17 1.75 -8.75 -21.13
C ASN A 17 2.12 -8.57 -19.66
N PHE A 18 1.20 -8.87 -18.76
CA PHE A 18 1.49 -8.88 -17.34
C PHE A 18 2.33 -10.12 -17.00
N PRO A 19 3.46 -9.98 -16.29
CA PRO A 19 4.22 -11.13 -15.85
C PRO A 19 3.39 -11.96 -14.87
N PRO A 20 3.55 -13.29 -14.89
CA PRO A 20 2.98 -14.15 -13.86
C PRO A 20 3.41 -13.71 -12.45
N GLY A 21 2.53 -13.88 -11.48
CA GLY A 21 2.80 -13.50 -10.11
C GLY A 21 2.53 -12.01 -9.83
N TYR A 22 3.27 -11.45 -8.89
CA TYR A 22 3.17 -10.06 -8.45
C TYR A 22 4.23 -9.19 -9.14
N ALA A 23 3.81 -8.03 -9.64
CA ALA A 23 4.71 -7.05 -10.23
C ALA A 23 4.31 -5.62 -9.87
N GLU A 24 5.30 -4.74 -9.69
CA GLU A 24 5.10 -3.30 -9.43
C GLU A 24 5.69 -2.44 -10.55
N TRP A 25 5.04 -1.32 -10.82
CA TRP A 25 5.51 -0.29 -11.76
C TRP A 25 5.48 1.09 -11.10
N PRO A 26 6.43 1.94 -11.44
CA PRO A 26 6.46 3.30 -10.91
C PRO A 26 5.21 4.09 -11.32
N ALA A 27 4.72 4.92 -10.42
CA ALA A 27 3.61 5.83 -10.69
C ALA A 27 3.97 6.82 -11.82
N PRO A 28 3.01 7.19 -12.68
CA PRO A 28 3.17 8.30 -13.64
C PRO A 28 3.64 9.57 -12.94
N ALA A 29 4.43 10.38 -13.62
CA ALA A 29 5.02 11.59 -13.06
C ALA A 29 3.99 12.52 -12.38
N ALA A 30 2.81 12.69 -13.00
CA ALA A 30 1.73 13.52 -12.50
C ALA A 30 1.09 12.98 -11.19
N LEU A 31 1.21 11.69 -10.91
CA LEU A 31 0.59 11.04 -9.75
C LEU A 31 1.58 10.67 -8.64
N ARG A 32 2.89 10.84 -8.86
CA ARG A 32 3.95 10.35 -7.94
C ARG A 32 3.88 10.91 -6.52
N ASN A 33 3.27 12.07 -6.32
CA ASN A 33 3.10 12.65 -5.00
C ASN A 33 2.02 11.94 -4.17
N SER A 34 1.02 11.35 -4.83
CA SER A 34 -0.12 10.68 -4.21
C SER A 34 -0.05 9.15 -4.34
N VAL A 35 0.55 8.64 -5.41
CA VAL A 35 0.64 7.22 -5.73
C VAL A 35 2.06 6.71 -5.47
N ALA A 36 2.17 5.58 -4.79
CA ALA A 36 3.45 4.90 -4.54
C ALA A 36 3.86 4.08 -5.76
N CYS A 37 2.96 3.23 -6.23
CA CYS A 37 3.15 2.37 -7.40
C CYS A 37 1.80 1.95 -8.00
N LEU A 38 1.84 1.46 -9.22
CA LEU A 38 0.84 0.54 -9.73
C LEU A 38 1.35 -0.87 -9.48
N TRP A 39 0.45 -1.81 -9.31
CA TRP A 39 0.83 -3.21 -9.19
C TRP A 39 -0.19 -4.12 -9.89
N THR A 40 0.26 -5.29 -10.29
CA THR A 40 -0.61 -6.34 -10.81
C THR A 40 -0.29 -7.66 -10.12
N ARG A 41 -1.26 -8.53 -10.11
CA ARG A 41 -1.09 -9.92 -9.74
C ARG A 41 -1.83 -10.80 -10.74
N VAL A 42 -1.09 -11.74 -11.31
CA VAL A 42 -1.61 -12.70 -12.30
C VAL A 42 -1.49 -14.11 -11.74
N ILE A 43 -2.61 -14.81 -11.63
CA ILE A 43 -2.67 -16.20 -11.20
C ILE A 43 -2.80 -17.08 -12.44
N THR A 44 -1.74 -17.81 -12.80
CA THR A 44 -1.69 -18.61 -14.04
C THR A 44 -1.96 -20.09 -13.84
N GLU A 45 -1.97 -20.59 -12.60
CA GLU A 45 -2.15 -21.99 -12.30
C GLU A 45 -3.62 -22.34 -12.00
N ASP A 46 -4.02 -23.57 -12.25
CA ASP A 46 -5.38 -24.06 -12.01
C ASP A 46 -5.73 -24.24 -10.53
N THR A 47 -4.89 -23.75 -9.64
CA THR A 47 -5.09 -23.84 -8.20
C THR A 47 -5.26 -22.46 -7.57
N GLU A 48 -6.24 -22.36 -6.69
CA GLU A 48 -6.40 -21.20 -5.83
C GLU A 48 -5.12 -20.94 -5.03
N ARG A 49 -4.66 -19.70 -5.04
CA ARG A 49 -3.48 -19.28 -4.28
C ARG A 49 -3.85 -18.31 -3.17
N THR A 50 -3.29 -18.56 -2.02
CA THR A 50 -3.35 -17.62 -0.90
C THR A 50 -2.13 -16.71 -0.92
N ALA A 51 -2.34 -15.43 -0.64
CA ALA A 51 -1.26 -14.46 -0.45
C ALA A 51 -1.39 -13.79 0.91
N LEU A 52 -0.28 -13.68 1.61
CA LEU A 52 -0.17 -12.91 2.83
C LEU A 52 0.13 -11.46 2.47
N VAL A 53 -0.84 -10.57 2.72
CA VAL A 53 -0.68 -9.12 2.59
C VAL A 53 -0.23 -8.59 3.94
N LEU A 54 0.89 -7.87 3.93
CA LEU A 54 1.49 -7.28 5.13
C LEU A 54 1.16 -5.79 5.21
N PRO A 55 0.94 -5.24 6.40
CA PRO A 55 0.75 -3.81 6.60
C PRO A 55 1.92 -3.00 6.04
N ASP A 56 1.62 -1.99 5.24
CA ASP A 56 2.63 -1.13 4.62
C ASP A 56 2.37 0.38 4.79
N GLY A 57 1.26 0.72 5.44
CA GLY A 57 0.86 2.11 5.68
C GLY A 57 0.11 2.75 4.51
N CYS A 58 -0.17 1.99 3.48
CA CYS A 58 -0.85 2.44 2.28
C CYS A 58 -2.32 2.00 2.26
N SER A 59 -3.07 2.53 1.31
CA SER A 59 -4.36 2.03 0.87
C SER A 59 -4.30 1.82 -0.63
N ASP A 60 -5.09 0.90 -1.16
CA ASP A 60 -5.07 0.55 -2.57
C ASP A 60 -6.46 0.71 -3.19
N LEU A 61 -6.54 1.32 -4.38
CA LEU A 61 -7.66 1.17 -5.30
C LEU A 61 -7.39 -0.07 -6.14
N ILE A 62 -8.28 -1.05 -6.07
CA ILE A 62 -8.08 -2.36 -6.69
C ILE A 62 -9.22 -2.65 -7.66
N TRP A 63 -8.89 -3.15 -8.83
CA TRP A 63 -9.78 -3.83 -9.73
C TRP A 63 -9.40 -5.31 -9.81
N GLU A 64 -10.36 -6.17 -9.61
CA GLU A 64 -10.20 -7.62 -9.72
C GLU A 64 -11.14 -8.14 -10.80
N GLN A 65 -10.58 -8.91 -11.74
CA GLN A 65 -11.34 -9.52 -12.81
C GLN A 65 -12.44 -10.43 -12.25
N GLY A 66 -13.69 -10.14 -12.61
CA GLY A 66 -14.87 -10.89 -12.19
C GLY A 66 -15.43 -10.51 -10.80
N ARG A 67 -14.73 -9.64 -10.03
CA ARG A 67 -15.27 -9.05 -8.81
C ARG A 67 -15.65 -7.58 -8.99
N GLY A 68 -14.82 -6.82 -9.73
CA GLY A 68 -15.01 -5.38 -9.91
C GLY A 68 -14.01 -4.55 -9.11
N ALA A 69 -14.38 -3.30 -8.81
CA ALA A 69 -13.51 -2.33 -8.15
C ALA A 69 -13.81 -2.19 -6.66
N PHE A 70 -12.78 -2.19 -5.82
CA PHE A 70 -12.88 -1.98 -4.38
C PHE A 70 -11.65 -1.25 -3.84
N VAL A 71 -11.75 -0.75 -2.62
CA VAL A 71 -10.66 -0.12 -1.87
C VAL A 71 -10.21 -1.07 -0.77
N ALA A 72 -8.89 -1.33 -0.71
CA ALA A 72 -8.26 -1.90 0.45
C ALA A 72 -7.79 -0.76 1.34
N GLY A 73 -8.32 -0.67 2.56
CA GLY A 73 -7.91 0.29 3.57
C GLY A 73 -6.53 -0.06 4.15
N PRO A 74 -5.98 0.83 4.97
CA PRO A 74 -4.68 0.58 5.61
C PRO A 74 -4.82 -0.50 6.67
N ASP A 75 -4.04 -1.56 6.52
CA ASP A 75 -4.05 -2.69 7.44
C ASP A 75 -3.21 -2.43 8.70
N THR A 76 -3.64 -2.97 9.83
CA THR A 76 -2.91 -2.96 11.12
C THR A 76 -2.38 -4.33 11.52
N GLY A 77 -2.75 -5.36 10.78
CA GLY A 77 -2.32 -6.76 10.92
C GLY A 77 -2.24 -7.45 9.56
N PRO A 78 -1.86 -8.74 9.54
CA PRO A 78 -1.76 -9.51 8.32
C PRO A 78 -3.16 -9.81 7.76
N VAL A 79 -3.28 -9.80 6.44
CA VAL A 79 -4.49 -10.22 5.73
C VAL A 79 -4.14 -11.35 4.78
N THR A 80 -4.81 -12.48 4.90
CA THR A 80 -4.72 -13.56 3.93
C THR A 80 -5.79 -13.36 2.87
N THR A 81 -5.39 -13.26 1.61
CA THR A 81 -6.30 -13.16 0.47
C THR A 81 -6.25 -14.46 -0.31
N SER A 82 -7.42 -14.98 -0.67
CA SER A 82 -7.56 -16.10 -1.58
C SER A 82 -7.86 -15.59 -2.99
N MET A 83 -7.21 -16.14 -3.98
CA MET A 83 -7.32 -15.71 -5.37
C MET A 83 -7.54 -16.92 -6.27
N ALA A 84 -8.61 -16.87 -7.05
CA ALA A 84 -8.94 -17.93 -8.00
C ALA A 84 -7.94 -17.95 -9.16
N ALA A 85 -7.72 -19.15 -9.70
CA ALA A 85 -6.90 -19.38 -10.89
C ALA A 85 -7.39 -18.56 -12.09
N GLY A 86 -6.46 -18.16 -12.96
CA GLY A 86 -6.75 -17.36 -14.16
C GLY A 86 -7.16 -15.92 -13.90
N ARG A 87 -7.17 -15.44 -12.65
CA ARG A 87 -7.55 -14.08 -12.32
C ARG A 87 -6.40 -13.09 -12.46
N VAL A 88 -6.73 -11.90 -12.90
CA VAL A 88 -5.84 -10.75 -12.92
C VAL A 88 -6.39 -9.67 -11.97
N ILE A 89 -5.48 -9.15 -11.16
CA ILE A 89 -5.77 -8.05 -10.24
C ILE A 89 -4.86 -6.87 -10.63
N VAL A 90 -5.44 -5.69 -10.69
CA VAL A 90 -4.76 -4.42 -10.93
C VAL A 90 -4.96 -3.53 -9.71
N GLY A 91 -3.89 -2.98 -9.16
CA GLY A 91 -3.96 -2.07 -8.04
C GLY A 91 -3.19 -0.78 -8.25
N VAL A 92 -3.72 0.29 -7.67
CA VAL A 92 -3.04 1.58 -7.53
C VAL A 92 -2.86 1.84 -6.05
N ARG A 93 -1.61 1.87 -5.60
CA ARG A 93 -1.24 2.07 -4.20
C ARG A 93 -1.08 3.55 -3.88
N PHE A 94 -1.92 4.06 -3.01
CA PHE A 94 -1.79 5.41 -2.48
C PHE A 94 -0.68 5.49 -1.42
N ARG A 95 0.05 6.59 -1.41
CA ARG A 95 0.98 6.89 -0.31
C ARG A 95 0.23 7.13 1.01
N PRO A 96 0.89 6.97 2.16
CA PRO A 96 0.24 7.06 3.48
C PRO A 96 -0.57 8.34 3.77
N SER A 97 -0.40 9.42 3.05
CA SER A 97 -1.13 10.69 3.26
C SER A 97 -2.15 11.01 2.18
N ALA A 98 -2.29 10.15 1.16
CA ALA A 98 -3.03 10.49 -0.05
C ALA A 98 -4.39 9.78 -0.17
N GLY A 99 -4.53 8.58 0.37
CA GLY A 99 -5.74 7.77 0.17
C GLY A 99 -7.00 8.41 0.73
N GLY A 100 -6.96 8.92 1.97
CA GLY A 100 -8.12 9.57 2.59
C GLY A 100 -8.64 10.77 1.79
N PRO A 101 -7.78 11.77 1.49
CA PRO A 101 -8.16 12.90 0.64
C PRO A 101 -8.69 12.48 -0.74
N ALA A 102 -8.02 11.55 -1.42
CA ALA A 102 -8.44 11.08 -2.74
C ALA A 102 -9.80 10.38 -2.72
N LEU A 103 -10.06 9.56 -1.72
CA LEU A 103 -11.35 8.84 -1.58
C LEU A 103 -12.47 9.71 -1.00
N GLY A 104 -12.13 10.85 -0.39
CA GLY A 104 -13.10 11.75 0.22
C GLY A 104 -13.67 11.26 1.55
N VAL A 105 -13.01 10.29 2.20
CA VAL A 105 -13.43 9.71 3.48
C VAL A 105 -12.25 9.57 4.42
N PRO A 106 -12.45 9.66 5.75
CA PRO A 106 -11.39 9.37 6.71
C PRO A 106 -10.94 7.91 6.58
N LEU A 107 -9.65 7.67 6.35
CA LEU A 107 -9.11 6.30 6.23
C LEU A 107 -9.27 5.47 7.51
N SER A 108 -9.52 6.11 8.68
CA SER A 108 -9.88 5.39 9.90
C SER A 108 -11.18 4.59 9.77
N GLU A 109 -12.09 4.97 8.88
CA GLU A 109 -13.34 4.25 8.58
C GLU A 109 -13.11 3.04 7.68
N LEU A 110 -12.03 3.06 6.90
CA LEU A 110 -11.64 1.97 5.99
C LEU A 110 -10.55 1.07 6.57
N ARG A 111 -10.06 1.35 7.79
CA ARG A 111 -8.98 0.59 8.42
C ARG A 111 -9.36 -0.88 8.59
N ASP A 112 -8.45 -1.76 8.15
CA ASP A 112 -8.63 -3.22 8.18
C ASP A 112 -9.83 -3.72 7.36
N GLN A 113 -10.30 -2.93 6.37
CA GLN A 113 -11.49 -3.24 5.57
C GLN A 113 -11.18 -3.32 4.07
N ARG A 114 -12.09 -3.99 3.37
CA ARG A 114 -12.18 -4.06 1.90
C ARG A 114 -13.58 -3.61 1.50
N VAL A 115 -13.69 -2.38 1.00
CA VAL A 115 -14.97 -1.72 0.74
C VAL A 115 -15.17 -1.56 -0.76
N ASP A 116 -16.33 -1.93 -1.29
CA ASP A 116 -16.60 -1.76 -2.70
C ASP A 116 -16.54 -0.28 -3.09
N LEU A 117 -15.88 0.01 -4.21
CA LEU A 117 -15.74 1.40 -4.67
C LEU A 117 -17.11 2.06 -4.92
N ALA A 118 -18.11 1.26 -5.25
CA ALA A 118 -19.48 1.72 -5.46
C ALA A 118 -20.09 2.38 -4.22
N ASP A 119 -19.73 1.93 -3.02
CA ASP A 119 -20.22 2.48 -1.76
C ASP A 119 -19.58 3.83 -1.41
N LEU A 120 -18.39 4.09 -1.94
CA LEU A 120 -17.64 5.32 -1.69
C LEU A 120 -17.76 6.32 -2.86
N ARG A 121 -17.63 5.84 -4.08
CA ARG A 121 -17.52 6.63 -5.32
C ARG A 121 -18.28 5.94 -6.47
N PRO A 122 -19.61 5.96 -6.48
CA PRO A 122 -20.42 5.19 -7.45
C PRO A 122 -20.11 5.49 -8.92
N ALA A 123 -19.82 6.76 -9.27
CA ALA A 123 -19.49 7.15 -10.64
C ALA A 123 -18.14 6.55 -11.08
N ASP A 124 -17.13 6.62 -10.21
CA ASP A 124 -15.79 6.10 -10.48
C ASP A 124 -15.78 4.56 -10.50
N ALA A 125 -16.60 3.92 -9.64
CA ALA A 125 -16.82 2.48 -9.67
C ALA A 125 -17.37 2.01 -11.02
N ARG A 126 -18.37 2.69 -11.57
CA ARG A 126 -18.91 2.37 -12.91
C ARG A 126 -17.86 2.52 -14.01
N ARG A 127 -17.04 3.59 -13.95
CA ARG A 127 -15.96 3.83 -14.92
C ARG A 127 -14.92 2.72 -14.90
N LEU A 128 -14.50 2.28 -13.70
CA LEU A 128 -13.48 1.24 -13.54
C LEU A 128 -14.04 -0.16 -13.82
N SER A 129 -15.25 -0.46 -13.36
CA SER A 129 -15.90 -1.76 -13.59
C SER A 129 -16.29 -2.02 -15.04
N ALA A 130 -16.37 -0.98 -15.88
CA ALA A 130 -16.56 -1.13 -17.33
C ALA A 130 -15.28 -1.63 -18.05
N ALA A 131 -14.17 -1.91 -17.34
CA ALA A 131 -13.01 -2.58 -17.90
C ALA A 131 -13.35 -4.06 -18.17
N LEU A 132 -13.16 -4.50 -19.40
CA LEU A 132 -13.41 -5.88 -19.83
C LEU A 132 -12.16 -6.77 -19.79
N ASP A 133 -11.02 -6.14 -19.79
CA ASP A 133 -9.71 -6.79 -19.81
C ASP A 133 -8.70 -6.05 -18.91
N PRO A 134 -7.62 -6.71 -18.49
CA PRO A 134 -6.64 -6.13 -17.56
C PRO A 134 -5.93 -4.87 -18.11
N ALA A 135 -5.65 -4.78 -19.39
CA ALA A 135 -4.97 -3.61 -19.97
C ALA A 135 -5.90 -2.38 -19.94
N THR A 136 -7.18 -2.56 -20.24
CA THR A 136 -8.21 -1.54 -20.07
C THR A 136 -8.39 -1.18 -18.61
N ALA A 137 -8.33 -2.16 -17.68
CA ALA A 137 -8.41 -1.92 -16.25
C ALA A 137 -7.29 -1.00 -15.74
N VAL A 138 -6.04 -1.20 -16.17
CA VAL A 138 -4.92 -0.31 -15.83
C VAL A 138 -5.18 1.13 -16.28
N SER A 139 -5.58 1.31 -17.53
CA SER A 139 -5.86 2.66 -18.06
C SER A 139 -6.97 3.35 -17.26
N ARG A 140 -8.06 2.65 -16.99
CA ARG A 140 -9.19 3.18 -16.24
C ARG A 140 -8.85 3.43 -14.76
N ALA A 141 -8.06 2.55 -14.13
CA ALA A 141 -7.59 2.76 -12.77
C ALA A 141 -6.74 4.03 -12.66
N LEU A 142 -5.88 4.29 -13.64
CA LEU A 142 -5.11 5.53 -13.70
C LEU A 142 -5.97 6.76 -13.91
N ASP A 143 -6.94 6.71 -14.84
CA ASP A 143 -7.86 7.83 -15.12
C ASP A 143 -8.73 8.14 -13.89
N VAL A 144 -9.28 7.12 -13.23
CA VAL A 144 -10.03 7.27 -11.98
C VAL A 144 -9.14 7.84 -10.89
N THR A 145 -7.93 7.30 -10.72
CA THR A 145 -6.98 7.81 -9.72
C THR A 145 -6.62 9.27 -9.96
N ALA A 146 -6.42 9.68 -11.22
CA ALA A 146 -6.15 11.08 -11.55
C ALA A 146 -7.31 12.00 -11.14
N THR A 147 -8.55 11.56 -11.33
CA THR A 147 -9.74 12.29 -10.87
C THR A 147 -9.77 12.37 -9.33
N LEU A 148 -9.59 11.24 -8.64
CA LEU A 148 -9.59 11.18 -7.19
C LEU A 148 -8.51 12.08 -6.55
N VAL A 149 -7.31 12.09 -7.13
CA VAL A 149 -6.19 12.92 -6.65
C VAL A 149 -6.41 14.40 -6.95
N ALA A 150 -7.11 14.74 -8.04
CA ALA A 150 -7.50 16.11 -8.34
C ALA A 150 -8.57 16.64 -7.37
N ASP A 151 -9.50 15.76 -6.95
CA ASP A 151 -10.55 16.09 -5.97
C ASP A 151 -9.99 16.28 -4.54
N GLY A 152 -8.88 15.57 -4.20
CA GLY A 152 -8.32 15.58 -2.85
C GLY A 152 -6.79 15.47 -2.80
N ALA A 153 -6.13 16.61 -2.54
CA ALA A 153 -4.68 16.66 -2.39
C ALA A 153 -4.22 16.03 -1.07
N PRO A 154 -3.02 15.38 -1.05
CA PRO A 154 -2.41 14.88 0.18
C PRO A 154 -2.23 15.98 1.23
N ASP A 155 -2.43 15.64 2.51
CA ASP A 155 -2.12 16.55 3.63
C ASP A 155 -0.59 16.75 3.71
N PRO A 156 -0.06 17.97 3.47
CA PRO A 156 1.39 18.20 3.41
C PRO A 156 2.08 17.98 4.76
N ALA A 157 1.42 18.33 5.88
CA ALA A 157 1.98 18.11 7.21
C ALA A 157 2.09 16.63 7.54
N VAL A 158 1.06 15.82 7.21
CA VAL A 158 1.12 14.36 7.41
C VAL A 158 2.07 13.71 6.41
N THR A 159 2.17 14.21 5.18
CA THR A 159 3.17 13.75 4.19
C THR A 159 4.59 13.92 4.72
N TRP A 160 4.90 15.07 5.30
CA TRP A 160 6.20 15.32 5.90
C TRP A 160 6.41 14.50 7.16
N ALA A 161 5.42 14.44 8.04
CA ALA A 161 5.45 13.60 9.24
C ALA A 161 5.71 12.12 8.90
N ALA A 162 5.07 11.57 7.86
CA ALA A 162 5.29 10.20 7.43
C ALA A 162 6.72 9.94 6.93
N ARG A 163 7.39 10.96 6.39
CA ARG A 163 8.82 10.87 6.02
C ARG A 163 9.71 10.83 7.25
N LEU A 164 9.48 11.71 8.22
CA LEU A 164 10.25 11.77 9.47
C LEU A 164 10.07 10.50 10.31
N LEU A 165 8.86 9.96 10.39
CA LEU A 165 8.55 8.71 11.10
C LEU A 165 9.18 7.45 10.48
N ARG A 166 9.82 7.55 9.32
CA ARG A 166 10.65 6.46 8.79
C ARG A 166 11.88 6.22 9.64
N ASP A 167 12.40 7.25 10.28
CA ASP A 167 13.46 7.07 11.27
C ASP A 167 12.85 6.50 12.57
N PRO A 168 13.24 5.29 12.99
CA PRO A 168 12.71 4.66 14.19
C PRO A 168 13.10 5.36 15.48
N ALA A 169 14.15 6.19 15.48
CA ALA A 169 14.59 6.96 16.65
C ALA A 169 13.76 8.23 16.87
N THR A 170 13.06 8.71 15.84
CA THR A 170 12.30 9.97 15.91
C THR A 170 11.06 9.82 16.78
N ARG A 171 10.84 10.74 17.70
CA ARG A 171 9.65 10.76 18.58
C ARG A 171 8.49 11.46 17.90
N ALA A 172 7.27 10.98 18.14
CA ALA A 172 6.06 11.58 17.56
C ALA A 172 5.83 13.04 18.01
N GLU A 173 6.30 13.40 19.19
CA GLU A 173 6.27 14.74 19.75
C GLU A 173 7.16 15.69 18.92
N ASP A 174 8.38 15.26 18.60
CA ASP A 174 9.34 16.02 17.82
C ASP A 174 8.84 16.21 16.38
N VAL A 175 8.27 15.14 15.80
CA VAL A 175 7.62 15.23 14.48
C VAL A 175 6.47 16.23 14.50
N ALA A 176 5.64 16.23 15.53
CA ALA A 176 4.53 17.19 15.64
C ALA A 176 5.04 18.64 15.67
N ALA A 177 6.07 18.91 16.45
CA ALA A 177 6.71 20.23 16.52
C ALA A 177 7.29 20.65 15.16
N GLU A 178 8.02 19.74 14.49
CA GLU A 178 8.64 19.98 13.18
C GLU A 178 7.63 20.36 12.09
N VAL A 179 6.44 19.73 12.11
CA VAL A 179 5.37 20.05 11.15
C VAL A 179 4.44 21.18 11.62
N GLY A 180 4.76 21.88 12.69
CA GLY A 180 3.99 22.99 13.23
C GLY A 180 2.63 22.60 13.84
N LEU A 181 2.50 21.39 14.38
CA LEU A 181 1.27 20.85 14.96
C LEU A 181 1.47 20.44 16.42
N SER A 182 0.41 20.52 17.23
CA SER A 182 0.39 19.77 18.48
C SER A 182 0.30 18.26 18.21
N LEU A 183 0.78 17.41 19.13
CA LEU A 183 0.66 15.97 19.01
C LEU A 183 -0.80 15.51 18.83
N ARG A 184 -1.76 16.18 19.48
CA ARG A 184 -3.20 15.92 19.32
C ARG A 184 -3.67 16.21 17.89
N GLN A 185 -3.23 17.31 17.29
CA GLN A 185 -3.56 17.66 15.91
C GLN A 185 -2.93 16.68 14.92
N LEU A 186 -1.64 16.34 15.11
CA LEU A 186 -0.97 15.33 14.29
C LEU A 186 -1.68 13.98 14.34
N ARG A 187 -2.04 13.51 15.55
CA ARG A 187 -2.81 12.26 15.72
C ARG A 187 -4.13 12.30 14.96
N ARG A 188 -4.92 13.37 15.12
CA ARG A 188 -6.21 13.52 14.43
C ARG A 188 -6.05 13.49 12.92
N ARG A 189 -5.07 14.24 12.36
CA ARG A 189 -4.80 14.26 10.93
C ARG A 189 -4.31 12.90 10.42
N CYS A 190 -3.40 12.24 11.13
CA CYS A 190 -2.96 10.89 10.78
C CYS A 190 -4.13 9.90 10.76
N HIS A 191 -5.04 9.94 11.73
CA HIS A 191 -6.23 9.09 11.70
C HIS A 191 -7.10 9.34 10.46
N ALA A 192 -7.30 10.59 10.08
CA ALA A 192 -8.09 10.93 8.90
C ALA A 192 -7.44 10.47 7.59
N VAL A 193 -6.12 10.72 7.39
CA VAL A 193 -5.51 10.52 6.07
C VAL A 193 -4.65 9.25 5.94
N VAL A 194 -4.28 8.60 7.08
CA VAL A 194 -3.49 7.34 7.11
C VAL A 194 -4.30 6.18 7.70
N GLY A 195 -5.39 6.47 8.43
CA GLY A 195 -6.24 5.48 9.08
C GLY A 195 -5.86 5.16 10.53
N TYR A 196 -4.67 5.58 11.00
CA TYR A 196 -4.20 5.37 12.38
C TYR A 196 -3.19 6.43 12.81
N GLY A 197 -2.86 6.45 14.10
CA GLY A 197 -1.99 7.47 14.68
C GLY A 197 -0.51 7.31 14.30
N PRO A 198 0.32 8.37 14.56
CA PRO A 198 1.74 8.40 14.17
C PRO A 198 2.55 7.21 14.72
N LYS A 199 2.29 6.79 15.94
CA LYS A 199 3.01 5.67 16.58
C LYS A 199 2.75 4.33 15.87
N THR A 200 1.50 4.10 15.41
CA THR A 200 1.16 2.91 14.61
C THR A 200 1.82 3.00 13.23
N LEU A 201 1.78 4.17 12.58
CA LEU A 201 2.48 4.38 11.31
C LEU A 201 3.98 4.08 11.44
N GLN A 202 4.65 4.61 12.47
CA GLN A 202 6.07 4.35 12.71
C GLN A 202 6.38 2.85 12.88
N ARG A 203 5.51 2.12 13.59
CA ARG A 203 5.66 0.65 13.75
C ARG A 203 5.54 -0.07 12.41
N VAL A 204 4.56 0.28 11.60
CA VAL A 204 4.37 -0.29 10.26
C VAL A 204 5.56 0.05 9.36
N LEU A 205 6.06 1.29 9.37
CA LEU A 205 7.22 1.70 8.59
C LEU A 205 8.51 0.99 9.02
N ARG A 206 8.68 0.76 10.33
CA ARG A 206 9.79 -0.05 10.87
C ARG A 206 9.70 -1.50 10.41
N PHE A 207 8.51 -2.09 10.48
CA PHE A 207 8.28 -3.45 10.00
C PHE A 207 8.54 -3.57 8.50
N ARG A 208 8.10 -2.62 7.68
CA ARG A 208 8.45 -2.57 6.25
C ARG A 208 9.95 -2.52 5.99
N ARG A 209 10.70 -1.79 6.81
CA ARG A 209 12.18 -1.77 6.72
C ARG A 209 12.76 -3.17 6.96
N PHE A 210 12.26 -3.88 7.97
CA PHE A 210 12.64 -5.27 8.21
C PHE A 210 12.31 -6.17 7.02
N VAL A 211 11.08 -6.10 6.49
CA VAL A 211 10.66 -6.89 5.32
C VAL A 211 11.53 -6.58 4.09
N ALA A 212 11.77 -5.31 3.80
CA ALA A 212 12.64 -4.92 2.68
C ALA A 212 14.09 -5.44 2.85
N ARG A 213 14.58 -5.54 4.08
CA ARG A 213 15.92 -6.06 4.36
C ARG A 213 16.03 -7.56 4.10
N ILE A 214 15.04 -8.34 4.52
CA ILE A 214 15.02 -9.78 4.23
C ILE A 214 14.79 -10.07 2.75
N ASP A 215 13.98 -9.26 2.04
CA ASP A 215 13.78 -9.41 0.59
C ASP A 215 15.05 -9.11 -0.22
N ALA A 216 15.85 -8.14 0.21
CA ALA A 216 17.08 -7.76 -0.46
C ALA A 216 18.24 -8.75 -0.20
N HIS A 217 18.21 -9.51 0.89
CA HIS A 217 19.28 -10.40 1.32
C HIS A 217 18.73 -11.67 1.98
N PRO A 218 18.12 -12.56 1.20
CA PRO A 218 17.47 -13.77 1.73
C PRO A 218 18.46 -14.72 2.43
N ASP A 219 19.74 -14.72 2.03
CA ASP A 219 20.78 -15.62 2.55
C ASP A 219 21.39 -15.16 3.89
N VAL A 220 21.08 -13.95 4.36
CA VAL A 220 21.66 -13.38 5.60
C VAL A 220 20.68 -13.55 6.75
N LEU A 221 20.91 -14.58 7.58
CA LEU A 221 20.02 -14.98 8.68
C LEU A 221 20.44 -14.51 10.07
N ASP A 222 21.29 -13.48 10.20
CA ASP A 222 21.49 -12.85 11.51
C ASP A 222 20.29 -11.95 11.87
N LEU A 223 19.28 -12.57 12.46
CA LEU A 223 18.06 -11.87 12.87
C LEU A 223 18.31 -10.78 13.93
N ALA A 224 19.39 -10.88 14.71
CA ALA A 224 19.74 -9.85 15.70
C ALA A 224 20.31 -8.61 15.00
N ALA A 225 21.21 -8.79 14.03
CA ALA A 225 21.73 -7.70 13.22
C ALA A 225 20.61 -7.03 12.40
N ILE A 226 19.77 -7.81 11.72
CA ILE A 226 18.64 -7.29 10.94
C ILE A 226 17.64 -6.53 11.83
N ALA A 227 17.39 -7.01 13.05
CA ALA A 227 16.54 -6.30 14.01
C ALA A 227 17.10 -4.92 14.36
N ALA A 228 18.39 -4.84 14.66
CA ALA A 228 19.10 -3.59 14.97
C ALA A 228 19.06 -2.62 13.77
N GLU A 229 19.38 -3.09 12.56
CA GLU A 229 19.34 -2.29 11.32
C GLU A 229 17.93 -1.76 11.02
N ALA A 230 16.89 -2.55 11.30
CA ALA A 230 15.50 -2.13 11.14
C ALA A 230 15.04 -1.15 12.23
N GLY A 231 15.81 -0.99 13.32
CA GLY A 231 15.52 -0.09 14.44
C GLY A 231 14.69 -0.73 15.55
N TYR A 232 14.80 -2.04 15.73
CA TYR A 232 14.26 -2.74 16.90
C TYR A 232 15.32 -2.76 18.02
N ALA A 233 14.85 -2.70 19.27
CA ALA A 233 15.75 -2.70 20.42
C ALA A 233 16.50 -4.04 20.56
N ASP A 234 15.83 -5.13 20.24
CA ASP A 234 16.35 -6.50 20.30
C ASP A 234 15.54 -7.44 19.42
N GLN A 235 16.00 -8.69 19.30
CA GLN A 235 15.32 -9.74 18.56
C GLN A 235 13.93 -10.10 19.16
N ALA A 236 13.77 -10.00 20.49
CA ALA A 236 12.49 -10.28 21.12
C ALA A 236 11.45 -9.21 20.77
N HIS A 237 11.85 -7.93 20.65
CA HIS A 237 11.00 -6.86 20.16
C HIS A 237 10.60 -7.12 18.69
N LEU A 238 11.53 -7.48 17.81
CA LEU A 238 11.23 -7.87 16.43
C LEU A 238 10.22 -9.04 16.40
N THR A 239 10.43 -10.07 17.21
CA THR A 239 9.54 -11.25 17.26
C THR A 239 8.10 -10.88 17.61
N ARG A 240 7.92 -10.03 18.65
CA ARG A 240 6.58 -9.54 19.03
C ARG A 240 5.91 -8.73 17.92
N GLU A 241 6.66 -7.89 17.23
CA GLU A 241 6.13 -7.07 16.12
C GLU A 241 5.81 -7.92 14.89
N CYS A 242 6.64 -8.91 14.52
CA CYS A 242 6.35 -9.87 13.47
C CYS A 242 5.09 -10.67 13.75
N ALA A 243 4.94 -11.19 14.97
CA ALA A 243 3.73 -11.91 15.37
C ALA A 243 2.47 -11.04 15.21
N ARG A 244 2.57 -9.75 15.53
CA ARG A 244 1.45 -8.80 15.42
C ARG A 244 1.16 -8.39 13.98
N LEU A 245 2.18 -8.08 13.16
CA LEU A 245 2.03 -7.47 11.84
C LEU A 245 2.05 -8.49 10.69
N ALA A 246 2.56 -9.70 10.94
CA ALA A 246 2.61 -10.79 9.97
C ALA A 246 1.89 -12.07 10.43
N GLY A 247 1.54 -12.19 11.71
CA GLY A 247 1.02 -13.43 12.27
C GLY A 247 2.06 -14.56 12.34
N LEU A 248 3.34 -14.24 12.14
CA LEU A 248 4.44 -15.19 11.99
C LEU A 248 5.63 -14.78 12.85
N THR A 249 6.50 -15.74 13.17
CA THR A 249 7.83 -15.41 13.70
C THR A 249 8.72 -14.84 12.59
N PRO A 250 9.79 -14.05 12.91
CA PRO A 250 10.71 -13.55 11.89
C PRO A 250 11.28 -14.66 10.98
N ALA A 251 11.71 -15.78 11.57
CA ALA A 251 12.24 -16.91 10.81
C ALA A 251 11.18 -17.58 9.92
N ALA A 252 9.93 -17.65 10.35
CA ALA A 252 8.85 -18.18 9.52
C ALA A 252 8.52 -17.25 8.35
N LEU A 253 8.56 -15.93 8.59
CA LEU A 253 8.34 -14.93 7.54
C LEU A 253 9.45 -14.98 6.48
N VAL A 254 10.73 -15.08 6.88
CA VAL A 254 11.85 -15.27 5.95
C VAL A 254 11.61 -16.49 5.05
N ARG A 255 11.38 -17.67 5.63
CA ARG A 255 11.11 -18.90 4.87
C ARG A 255 9.91 -18.80 3.93
N GLN A 256 8.86 -18.05 4.31
CA GLN A 256 7.70 -17.85 3.45
C GLN A 256 8.06 -16.97 2.24
N ARG A 257 8.86 -15.94 2.43
CA ARG A 257 9.26 -15.05 1.35
C ARG A 257 10.24 -15.70 0.38
N GLU A 258 11.17 -16.52 0.83
CA GLU A 258 12.04 -17.36 -0.02
C GLU A 258 11.24 -18.26 -0.99
N ARG A 259 10.10 -18.79 -0.52
CA ARG A 259 9.22 -19.63 -1.37
C ARG A 259 8.39 -18.84 -2.39
N THR A 260 8.33 -17.53 -2.25
CA THR A 260 7.46 -16.67 -3.07
C THR A 260 8.27 -15.81 -4.05
N ALA A 261 9.59 -15.68 -3.83
CA ALA A 261 10.55 -15.01 -4.71
C ALA A 261 10.94 -15.93 -5.88
#